data_1e75d7d976d37c88aac6c06c3b04e588
#
_entry.id   1e75d7d976d37c88aac6c06c3b04e588
#
_cell.length_a   1.000
_cell.length_b   1.000
_cell.length_c   1.000
_cell.angle_alpha   90.00
_cell.angle_beta   90.00
_cell.angle_gamma   90.00
#
_symmetry.space_group_name_H-M   'P 1'
#
loop_
_entity.id
_entity.type
_entity.pdbx_description
1 polymer ?
#
loop_
_entity_poly.entity_id
_entity_poly.type
_entity_poly.pdbx_seq_one_letter_code
_entity_poly.pdbx_strand_id
1 'polypeptide(L)'
;MQDKFTQKTIEAIQLAQTEANRRSHLSIGAVHLFYALLTQENGLVPKLIDKAGASSDMIKVRIEKELDALPTASQMPDDGNLRYDGKFNQILIDAAAIAKTLYDEFISVEHILLAFIDDKKTSIGKSLKELGVTKDKVLNALKDIRGNQRVTTDSPENQYEALKKYGMDLVEHARTGKLDPIIGRDADIRSVIRILSRK
;
A
#
# COMPACT_ATOMS: atom_id res chain seq x y z
N MET A 1 -12.74 19.94 3.26
CA MET A 1 -13.07 18.53 2.93
C MET A 1 -12.29 17.70 3.92
N GLN A 2 -12.97 16.97 4.84
CA GLN A 2 -12.24 16.04 5.72
C GLN A 2 -11.65 14.94 4.82
N ASP A 3 -10.34 14.84 4.82
CA ASP A 3 -9.66 13.77 4.10
C ASP A 3 -10.07 12.43 4.73
N LYS A 4 -10.64 11.56 3.90
CA LYS A 4 -11.08 10.24 4.34
C LYS A 4 -9.90 9.27 4.22
N PHE A 5 -9.45 8.73 5.33
CA PHE A 5 -8.42 7.70 5.37
C PHE A 5 -9.05 6.30 5.38
N THR A 6 -8.42 5.33 4.74
CA THR A 6 -8.77 3.92 4.92
C THR A 6 -8.41 3.45 6.33
N GLN A 7 -9.04 2.36 6.78
CA GLN A 7 -8.74 1.78 8.08
C GLN A 7 -7.26 1.39 8.21
N LYS A 8 -6.68 0.84 7.16
CA LYS A 8 -5.25 0.51 7.13
C LYS A 8 -4.35 1.76 7.23
N THR A 9 -4.76 2.88 6.65
CA THR A 9 -4.03 4.14 6.81
C THR A 9 -4.10 4.67 8.24
N ILE A 10 -5.28 4.62 8.87
CA ILE A 10 -5.45 5.01 10.28
C ILE A 10 -4.60 4.13 11.19
N GLU A 11 -4.63 2.81 10.98
CA GLU A 11 -3.81 1.84 11.71
C GLU A 11 -2.30 2.14 11.57
N ALA A 12 -1.83 2.46 10.34
CA ALA A 12 -0.43 2.82 10.11
C ALA A 12 -0.03 4.11 10.87
N ILE A 13 -0.90 5.11 10.93
CA ILE A 13 -0.66 6.34 11.69
C ILE A 13 -0.57 6.05 13.19
N GLN A 14 -1.45 5.21 13.72
CA GLN A 14 -1.44 4.78 15.13
C GLN A 14 -0.19 3.95 15.46
N LEU A 15 0.21 3.04 14.57
CA LEU A 15 1.45 2.28 14.72
C LEU A 15 2.68 3.18 14.70
N ALA A 16 2.71 4.20 13.84
CA ALA A 16 3.78 5.19 13.81
C ALA A 16 3.90 5.95 15.14
N GLN A 17 2.78 6.34 15.73
CA GLN A 17 2.74 6.98 17.05
C GLN A 17 3.23 6.04 18.15
N THR A 18 2.74 4.79 18.14
CA THR A 18 3.15 3.77 19.11
C THR A 18 4.65 3.52 19.05
N GLU A 19 5.21 3.43 17.84
CA GLU A 19 6.65 3.18 17.67
C GLU A 19 7.51 4.36 18.12
N ALA A 20 7.09 5.60 17.84
CA ALA A 20 7.77 6.80 18.31
C ALA A 20 7.77 6.88 19.83
N ASN A 21 6.64 6.58 20.47
CA ASN A 21 6.51 6.52 21.93
C ASN A 21 7.40 5.42 22.52
N ARG A 22 7.36 4.20 21.95
CA ARG A 22 8.15 3.05 22.40
C ARG A 22 9.65 3.34 22.40
N ARG A 23 10.12 4.11 21.42
CA ARG A 23 11.53 4.51 21.29
C ARG A 23 11.87 5.81 22.03
N SER A 24 10.89 6.44 22.68
CA SER A 24 11.07 7.73 23.36
C SER A 24 11.60 8.83 22.44
N HIS A 25 11.14 8.87 21.18
CA HIS A 25 11.54 9.90 20.23
C HIS A 25 10.84 11.22 20.52
N LEU A 26 11.43 12.35 20.06
CA LEU A 26 10.93 13.70 20.34
C LEU A 26 9.67 14.06 19.53
N SER A 27 9.44 13.39 18.41
CA SER A 27 8.30 13.65 17.52
C SER A 27 7.99 12.43 16.67
N ILE A 28 6.79 12.40 16.09
CA ILE A 28 6.38 11.38 15.14
C ILE A 28 6.75 11.86 13.73
N GLY A 29 7.79 11.30 13.14
CA GLY A 29 8.29 11.67 11.83
C GLY A 29 7.86 10.72 10.71
N ALA A 30 8.11 11.13 9.47
CA ALA A 30 7.83 10.35 8.27
C ALA A 30 8.48 8.94 8.31
N VAL A 31 9.63 8.80 8.97
CA VAL A 31 10.31 7.51 9.15
C VAL A 31 9.46 6.52 9.96
N HIS A 32 8.78 6.99 11.02
CA HIS A 32 7.86 6.16 11.81
C HIS A 32 6.67 5.70 10.97
N LEU A 33 6.10 6.59 10.15
CA LEU A 33 5.01 6.23 9.25
C LEU A 33 5.44 5.17 8.24
N PHE A 34 6.62 5.34 7.64
CA PHE A 34 7.10 4.37 6.67
C PHE A 34 7.41 3.02 7.30
N TYR A 35 8.00 3.02 8.51
CA TYR A 35 8.20 1.80 9.29
C TYR A 35 6.89 1.08 9.61
N ALA A 36 5.87 1.83 10.05
CA ALA A 36 4.54 1.29 10.31
C ALA A 36 3.93 0.63 9.05
N LEU A 37 4.07 1.26 7.88
CA LEU A 37 3.61 0.70 6.60
C LEU A 37 4.32 -0.61 6.24
N LEU A 38 5.62 -0.75 6.60
CA LEU A 38 6.39 -1.97 6.34
C LEU A 38 6.08 -3.10 7.33
N THR A 39 5.61 -2.78 8.53
CA THR A 39 5.41 -3.75 9.62
C THR A 39 3.94 -4.08 9.88
N GLN A 40 3.04 -3.42 9.19
CA GLN A 40 1.61 -3.62 9.32
C GLN A 40 1.23 -5.06 8.95
N GLU A 41 0.43 -5.70 9.79
CA GLU A 41 -0.06 -7.06 9.55
C GLU A 41 -0.88 -7.14 8.26
N ASN A 42 -0.54 -8.08 7.40
CA ASN A 42 -1.11 -8.22 6.06
C ASN A 42 -0.99 -6.97 5.19
N GLY A 43 0.02 -6.11 5.47
CA GLY A 43 0.22 -4.84 4.80
C GLY A 43 0.35 -4.98 3.27
N LEU A 44 -0.24 -4.02 2.56
CA LEU A 44 -0.13 -3.94 1.10
C LEU A 44 1.24 -3.41 0.66
N VAL A 45 1.85 -2.52 1.44
CA VAL A 45 3.10 -1.84 1.07
C VAL A 45 4.28 -2.80 0.88
N PRO A 46 4.56 -3.78 1.77
CA PRO A 46 5.59 -4.78 1.53
C PRO A 46 5.36 -5.54 0.23
N LYS A 47 4.13 -6.00 -0.01
CA LYS A 47 3.75 -6.75 -1.23
C LYS A 47 3.99 -5.92 -2.51
N LEU A 48 3.72 -4.61 -2.48
CA LEU A 48 3.96 -3.70 -3.61
C LEU A 48 5.45 -3.51 -3.87
N ILE A 49 6.26 -3.35 -2.82
CA ILE A 49 7.71 -3.19 -2.90
C ILE A 49 8.35 -4.46 -3.49
N ASP A 50 7.96 -5.63 -2.98
CA ASP A 50 8.48 -6.92 -3.46
C ASP A 50 8.11 -7.16 -4.93
N LYS A 51 6.87 -6.84 -5.32
CA LYS A 51 6.44 -6.91 -6.73
C LYS A 51 7.15 -5.89 -7.63
N ALA A 52 7.54 -4.74 -7.08
CA ALA A 52 8.34 -3.75 -7.80
C ALA A 52 9.81 -4.19 -8.01
N GLY A 53 10.20 -5.34 -7.45
CA GLY A 53 11.52 -5.96 -7.64
C GLY A 53 12.55 -5.56 -6.58
N ALA A 54 12.14 -5.03 -5.44
CA ALA A 54 13.01 -4.74 -4.29
C ALA A 54 12.60 -5.62 -3.10
N SER A 55 13.52 -5.82 -2.15
CA SER A 55 13.22 -6.56 -0.93
C SER A 55 12.68 -5.61 0.14
N SER A 56 11.43 -5.79 0.55
CA SER A 56 10.79 -5.05 1.64
C SER A 56 11.52 -5.26 2.97
N ASP A 57 12.05 -6.47 3.23
CA ASP A 57 12.84 -6.77 4.43
C ASP A 57 14.15 -5.98 4.49
N MET A 58 14.87 -5.86 3.36
CA MET A 58 16.09 -5.05 3.32
C MET A 58 15.80 -3.57 3.58
N ILE A 59 14.71 -3.06 3.05
CA ILE A 59 14.27 -1.70 3.30
C ILE A 59 13.91 -1.53 4.77
N LYS A 60 13.18 -2.48 5.35
CA LYS A 60 12.82 -2.45 6.78
C LYS A 60 14.05 -2.36 7.68
N VAL A 61 15.07 -3.20 7.47
CA VAL A 61 16.33 -3.15 8.23
C VAL A 61 17.03 -1.78 8.10
N ARG A 62 16.99 -1.17 6.91
CA ARG A 62 17.57 0.18 6.69
C ARG A 62 16.81 1.25 7.46
N ILE A 63 15.48 1.18 7.47
CA ILE A 63 14.61 2.10 8.20
C ILE A 63 14.74 1.92 9.71
N GLU A 64 14.89 0.70 10.21
CA GLU A 64 15.18 0.44 11.64
C GLU A 64 16.45 1.13 12.10
N LYS A 65 17.53 1.04 11.31
CA LYS A 65 18.79 1.76 11.61
C LYS A 65 18.60 3.28 11.61
N GLU A 66 17.77 3.81 10.75
CA GLU A 66 17.46 5.25 10.71
C GLU A 66 16.65 5.65 11.94
N LEU A 67 15.68 4.84 12.37
CA LEU A 67 14.94 5.04 13.61
C LEU A 67 15.87 5.00 14.84
N ASP A 68 16.79 4.04 14.90
CA ASP A 68 17.73 3.90 16.02
C ASP A 68 18.71 5.10 16.13
N ALA A 69 18.91 5.82 15.03
CA ALA A 69 19.77 7.02 14.99
C ALA A 69 19.02 8.32 15.36
N LEU A 70 17.69 8.27 15.52
CA LEU A 70 16.92 9.46 15.89
C LEU A 70 17.16 9.85 17.35
N PRO A 71 17.13 11.17 17.66
CA PRO A 71 17.30 11.65 19.03
C PRO A 71 16.13 11.21 19.91
N THR A 72 16.47 10.77 21.11
CA THR A 72 15.51 10.38 22.15
C THR A 72 15.32 11.48 23.20
N ALA A 73 14.13 11.56 23.78
CA ALA A 73 13.83 12.45 24.88
C ALA A 73 14.26 11.83 26.21
N SER A 74 14.91 12.62 27.06
CA SER A 74 15.19 12.20 28.44
C SER A 74 13.93 12.19 29.32
N GLN A 75 12.93 12.96 28.94
CA GLN A 75 11.61 13.02 29.58
C GLN A 75 10.55 13.15 28.47
N MET A 76 9.50 12.36 28.55
CA MET A 76 8.34 12.49 27.66
C MET A 76 7.61 13.80 27.98
N PRO A 77 6.92 14.42 26.98
CA PRO A 77 6.05 15.56 27.22
C PRO A 77 5.03 15.27 28.34
N ASP A 78 4.75 16.26 29.19
CA ASP A 78 3.83 16.12 30.34
C ASP A 78 2.42 15.69 29.94
N ASP A 79 2.00 15.98 28.70
CA ASP A 79 0.70 15.57 28.13
C ASP A 79 0.71 14.18 27.47
N GLY A 80 1.86 13.51 27.44
CA GLY A 80 2.02 12.19 26.80
C GLY A 80 1.81 12.16 25.30
N ASN A 81 1.60 13.32 24.66
CA ASN A 81 1.29 13.42 23.24
C ASN A 81 2.49 13.93 22.43
N LEU A 82 3.05 13.07 21.59
CA LEU A 82 4.04 13.47 20.60
C LEU A 82 3.38 14.24 19.46
N ARG A 83 4.07 15.27 18.97
CA ARG A 83 3.64 16.01 17.79
C ARG A 83 4.14 15.37 16.52
N TYR A 84 3.32 15.42 15.47
CA TYR A 84 3.74 15.05 14.11
C TYR A 84 4.68 16.12 13.55
N ASP A 85 5.77 15.70 12.95
CA ASP A 85 6.69 16.62 12.30
C ASP A 85 6.16 17.14 10.96
N GLY A 86 6.81 18.17 10.43
CA GLY A 86 6.39 18.78 9.16
C GLY A 86 6.49 17.83 7.96
N LYS A 87 7.41 16.86 8.01
CA LYS A 87 7.59 15.87 6.93
C LYS A 87 6.48 14.84 6.93
N PHE A 88 6.07 14.37 8.10
CA PHE A 88 4.93 13.48 8.26
C PHE A 88 3.66 14.11 7.64
N ASN A 89 3.37 15.36 8.02
CA ASN A 89 2.20 16.08 7.51
C ASN A 89 2.29 16.30 5.99
N GLN A 90 3.48 16.63 5.48
CA GLN A 90 3.67 16.83 4.03
C GLN A 90 3.40 15.55 3.24
N ILE A 91 3.87 14.39 3.70
CA ILE A 91 3.60 13.09 3.05
C ILE A 91 2.10 12.80 2.98
N LEU A 92 1.34 13.11 4.05
CA LEU A 92 -0.12 12.91 4.02
C LEU A 92 -0.82 13.87 3.03
N ILE A 93 -0.36 15.12 2.94
CA ILE A 93 -0.88 16.08 1.95
C ILE A 93 -0.60 15.60 0.53
N ASP A 94 0.62 15.13 0.26
CA ASP A 94 1.01 14.62 -1.04
C ASP A 94 0.24 13.33 -1.39
N ALA A 95 0.03 12.43 -0.43
CA ALA A 95 -0.81 11.25 -0.59
C ALA A 95 -2.26 11.60 -0.94
N ALA A 96 -2.82 12.64 -0.30
CA ALA A 96 -4.17 13.13 -0.62
C ALA A 96 -4.26 13.68 -2.07
N ALA A 97 -3.22 14.37 -2.54
CA ALA A 97 -3.14 14.85 -3.92
C ALA A 97 -3.06 13.68 -4.92
N ILE A 98 -2.28 12.63 -4.59
CA ILE A 98 -2.16 11.41 -5.40
C ILE A 98 -3.51 10.68 -5.48
N ALA A 99 -4.20 10.50 -4.34
CA ALA A 99 -5.52 9.87 -4.31
C ALA A 99 -6.51 10.56 -5.25
N LYS A 100 -6.54 11.90 -5.25
CA LYS A 100 -7.37 12.70 -6.18
C LYS A 100 -7.00 12.45 -7.65
N THR A 101 -5.71 12.31 -7.96
CA THR A 101 -5.23 12.04 -9.32
C THR A 101 -5.65 10.64 -9.80
N LEU A 102 -5.74 9.67 -8.88
CA LEU A 102 -6.19 8.31 -9.16
C LEU A 102 -7.72 8.16 -9.10
N TYR A 103 -8.46 9.26 -8.81
CA TYR A 103 -9.91 9.28 -8.64
C TYR A 103 -10.39 8.37 -7.50
N ASP A 104 -9.57 8.20 -6.47
CA ASP A 104 -9.89 7.47 -5.27
C ASP A 104 -10.56 8.39 -4.23
N GLU A 105 -11.58 7.90 -3.51
CA GLU A 105 -12.33 8.68 -2.52
C GLU A 105 -11.67 8.68 -1.14
N PHE A 106 -10.85 7.66 -0.88
CA PHE A 106 -10.12 7.49 0.38
C PHE A 106 -8.62 7.49 0.13
N ILE A 107 -7.89 8.02 1.12
CA ILE A 107 -6.42 7.97 1.13
C ILE A 107 -6.02 6.63 1.75
N SER A 108 -5.42 5.77 0.95
CA SER A 108 -4.96 4.44 1.34
C SER A 108 -3.43 4.37 1.44
N VAL A 109 -2.93 3.27 1.96
CA VAL A 109 -1.49 3.06 2.21
C VAL A 109 -0.63 3.12 0.94
N GLU A 110 -1.18 2.75 -0.21
CA GLU A 110 -0.48 2.86 -1.50
C GLU A 110 -0.27 4.32 -1.93
N HIS A 111 -1.19 5.23 -1.62
CA HIS A 111 -1.01 6.66 -1.89
C HIS A 111 0.14 7.24 -1.06
N ILE A 112 0.28 6.78 0.19
CA ILE A 112 1.39 7.18 1.06
C ILE A 112 2.71 6.63 0.53
N LEU A 113 2.74 5.38 0.06
CA LEU A 113 3.94 4.81 -0.57
C LEU A 113 4.34 5.61 -1.82
N LEU A 114 3.39 5.97 -2.67
CA LEU A 114 3.64 6.79 -3.86
C LEU A 114 4.16 8.18 -3.49
N ALA A 115 3.64 8.80 -2.42
CA ALA A 115 4.13 10.08 -1.91
C ALA A 115 5.59 9.98 -1.45
N PHE A 116 5.99 8.89 -0.78
CA PHE A 116 7.38 8.63 -0.42
C PHE A 116 8.30 8.46 -1.64
N ILE A 117 7.82 7.79 -2.70
CA ILE A 117 8.59 7.61 -3.95
C ILE A 117 8.79 8.95 -4.66
N ASP A 118 7.78 9.82 -4.67
CA ASP A 118 7.85 11.15 -5.28
C ASP A 118 8.70 12.14 -4.45
N ASP A 119 8.88 11.91 -3.14
CA ASP A 119 9.71 12.76 -2.28
C ASP A 119 11.21 12.43 -2.42
N LYS A 120 11.88 13.25 -3.23
CA LYS A 120 13.34 13.15 -3.46
C LYS A 120 14.19 13.70 -2.31
N LYS A 121 13.58 14.32 -1.30
CA LYS A 121 14.30 15.01 -0.21
C LYS A 121 14.53 14.08 0.99
N THR A 122 13.62 13.15 1.26
CA THR A 122 13.77 12.20 2.36
C THR A 122 14.81 11.12 2.06
N SER A 123 15.41 10.57 3.11
CA SER A 123 16.27 9.37 3.05
C SER A 123 15.50 8.18 2.47
N ILE A 124 14.22 8.07 2.82
CA ILE A 124 13.31 7.02 2.36
C ILE A 124 13.15 7.09 0.84
N GLY A 125 12.77 8.25 0.29
CA GLY A 125 12.60 8.42 -1.15
C GLY A 125 13.87 8.14 -1.94
N LYS A 126 15.03 8.56 -1.41
CA LYS A 126 16.34 8.23 -2.00
C LYS A 126 16.60 6.73 -1.98
N SER A 127 16.35 6.07 -0.84
CA SER A 127 16.53 4.62 -0.68
C SER A 127 15.64 3.81 -1.60
N LEU A 128 14.37 4.17 -1.74
CA LEU A 128 13.44 3.54 -2.66
C LEU A 128 13.93 3.65 -4.11
N LYS A 129 14.40 4.84 -4.50
CA LYS A 129 14.96 5.08 -5.83
C LYS A 129 16.23 4.27 -6.08
N GLU A 130 17.18 4.23 -5.13
CA GLU A 130 18.42 3.43 -5.21
C GLU A 130 18.13 1.95 -5.40
N LEU A 131 17.08 1.43 -4.75
CA LEU A 131 16.64 0.05 -4.86
C LEU A 131 15.74 -0.21 -6.08
N GLY A 132 15.56 0.80 -6.94
CA GLY A 132 14.81 0.67 -8.18
C GLY A 132 13.30 0.58 -8.00
N VAL A 133 12.77 0.98 -6.84
CA VAL A 133 11.33 1.12 -6.61
C VAL A 133 10.88 2.43 -7.24
N THR A 134 10.22 2.33 -8.38
CA THR A 134 9.73 3.49 -9.12
C THR A 134 8.19 3.55 -9.08
N LYS A 135 7.65 4.75 -9.29
CA LYS A 135 6.21 4.97 -9.36
C LYS A 135 5.51 4.04 -10.35
N ASP A 136 6.09 3.90 -11.56
CA ASP A 136 5.51 3.05 -12.61
C ASP A 136 5.46 1.59 -12.22
N LYS A 137 6.53 1.07 -11.58
CA LYS A 137 6.56 -0.31 -11.10
C LYS A 137 5.53 -0.55 -10.00
N VAL A 138 5.39 0.40 -9.07
CA VAL A 138 4.39 0.31 -7.99
C VAL A 138 2.97 0.41 -8.54
N LEU A 139 2.71 1.32 -9.50
CA LEU A 139 1.40 1.41 -10.15
C LEU A 139 1.04 0.14 -10.94
N ASN A 140 2.01 -0.47 -11.62
CA ASN A 140 1.80 -1.76 -12.30
C ASN A 140 1.51 -2.87 -11.29
N ALA A 141 2.30 -2.97 -10.21
CA ALA A 141 2.08 -3.93 -9.13
C ALA A 141 0.70 -3.73 -8.45
N LEU A 142 0.29 -2.46 -8.27
CA LEU A 142 -1.02 -2.12 -7.72
C LEU A 142 -2.15 -2.57 -8.66
N LYS A 143 -1.99 -2.34 -9.96
CA LYS A 143 -2.95 -2.81 -10.98
C LYS A 143 -3.10 -4.32 -10.98
N ASP A 144 -2.03 -5.08 -10.76
CA ASP A 144 -2.08 -6.54 -10.63
C ASP A 144 -2.80 -7.01 -9.36
N ILE A 145 -2.80 -6.19 -8.29
CA ILE A 145 -3.42 -6.55 -7.02
C ILE A 145 -4.89 -6.15 -6.98
N ARG A 146 -5.21 -4.91 -7.33
CA ARG A 146 -6.58 -4.36 -7.25
C ARG A 146 -7.32 -4.28 -8.61
N GLY A 147 -6.63 -4.58 -9.72
CA GLY A 147 -7.18 -4.37 -11.05
C GLY A 147 -7.44 -2.88 -11.33
N ASN A 148 -8.59 -2.58 -11.92
CA ASN A 148 -9.05 -1.20 -12.18
C ASN A 148 -10.02 -0.69 -11.09
N GLN A 149 -10.08 -1.35 -9.92
CA GLN A 149 -10.96 -0.92 -8.84
C GLN A 149 -10.43 0.36 -8.19
N ARG A 150 -11.35 1.28 -7.87
CA ARG A 150 -11.06 2.51 -7.13
C ARG A 150 -11.26 2.28 -5.63
N VAL A 151 -10.56 3.05 -4.82
CA VAL A 151 -10.74 3.04 -3.36
C VAL A 151 -11.95 3.89 -3.00
N THR A 152 -13.12 3.26 -3.00
CA THR A 152 -14.41 3.89 -2.70
C THR A 152 -14.94 3.55 -1.32
N THR A 153 -14.23 2.68 -0.60
CA THR A 153 -14.59 2.23 0.76
C THR A 153 -13.42 2.48 1.71
N ASP A 154 -13.69 2.45 3.00
CA ASP A 154 -12.67 2.61 4.05
C ASP A 154 -11.84 1.33 4.29
N SER A 155 -12.24 0.19 3.73
CA SER A 155 -11.59 -1.12 3.89
C SER A 155 -11.44 -1.85 2.55
N PRO A 156 -10.75 -1.27 1.55
CA PRO A 156 -10.63 -1.84 0.21
C PRO A 156 -9.81 -3.14 0.21
N GLU A 157 -8.87 -3.28 1.12
CA GLU A 157 -7.99 -4.46 1.23
C GLU A 157 -8.78 -5.75 1.50
N ASN A 158 -9.85 -5.66 2.27
CA ASN A 158 -10.74 -6.80 2.52
C ASN A 158 -11.39 -7.34 1.24
N GLN A 159 -11.67 -6.46 0.27
CA GLN A 159 -12.21 -6.87 -1.02
C GLN A 159 -11.14 -7.54 -1.89
N TYR A 160 -9.90 -7.05 -1.87
CA TYR A 160 -8.80 -7.65 -2.62
C TYR A 160 -8.43 -9.04 -2.11
N GLU A 161 -8.42 -9.22 -0.79
CA GLU A 161 -8.14 -10.53 -0.17
C GLU A 161 -9.30 -11.52 -0.36
N ALA A 162 -10.55 -11.06 -0.26
CA ALA A 162 -11.72 -11.91 -0.48
C ALA A 162 -11.75 -12.48 -1.92
N LEU A 163 -11.47 -11.66 -2.94
CA LEU A 163 -11.40 -12.11 -4.32
C LEU A 163 -10.29 -13.14 -4.54
N LYS A 164 -9.12 -12.97 -3.90
CA LYS A 164 -8.03 -13.97 -3.99
C LYS A 164 -8.32 -15.24 -3.20
N LYS A 165 -8.97 -15.12 -2.06
CA LYS A 165 -9.22 -16.24 -1.14
C LYS A 165 -10.43 -17.07 -1.54
N TYR A 166 -11.46 -16.44 -2.11
CA TYR A 166 -12.74 -17.08 -2.43
C TYR A 166 -13.07 -17.06 -3.92
N GLY A 167 -12.36 -16.27 -4.73
CA GLY A 167 -12.50 -16.19 -6.17
C GLY A 167 -11.51 -17.11 -6.89
N MET A 168 -11.95 -17.69 -7.99
CA MET A 168 -11.11 -18.46 -8.92
C MET A 168 -11.01 -17.67 -10.21
N ASP A 169 -9.79 -17.30 -10.63
CA ASP A 169 -9.56 -16.69 -11.94
C ASP A 169 -9.69 -17.77 -13.03
N LEU A 170 -10.89 -17.84 -13.60
CA LEU A 170 -11.19 -18.83 -14.64
C LEU A 170 -10.37 -18.60 -15.92
N VAL A 171 -9.92 -17.37 -16.18
CA VAL A 171 -9.08 -17.05 -17.35
C VAL A 171 -7.67 -17.59 -17.15
N GLU A 172 -7.12 -17.41 -15.94
CA GLU A 172 -5.83 -17.99 -15.60
C GLU A 172 -5.87 -19.53 -15.58
N HIS A 173 -6.94 -20.11 -15.01
CA HIS A 173 -7.16 -21.56 -15.04
C HIS A 173 -7.26 -22.10 -16.47
N ALA A 174 -7.95 -21.38 -17.36
CA ALA A 174 -8.02 -21.74 -18.78
C ALA A 174 -6.63 -21.69 -19.45
N ARG A 175 -5.88 -20.62 -19.22
CA ARG A 175 -4.52 -20.46 -19.79
C ARG A 175 -3.53 -21.50 -19.29
N THR A 176 -3.66 -21.93 -18.04
CA THR A 176 -2.80 -22.95 -17.41
C THR A 176 -3.28 -24.38 -17.62
N GLY A 177 -4.36 -24.58 -18.39
CA GLY A 177 -4.91 -25.93 -18.67
C GLY A 177 -5.54 -26.60 -17.45
N LYS A 178 -5.89 -25.88 -16.40
CA LYS A 178 -6.46 -26.40 -15.15
C LYS A 178 -7.99 -26.52 -15.16
N LEU A 179 -8.64 -26.12 -16.27
CA LEU A 179 -10.07 -26.33 -16.44
C LEU A 179 -10.34 -27.75 -16.95
N ASP A 180 -11.38 -28.35 -16.41
CA ASP A 180 -11.82 -29.66 -16.89
C ASP A 180 -12.28 -29.57 -18.35
N PRO A 181 -11.94 -30.55 -19.18
CA PRO A 181 -12.36 -30.57 -20.58
C PRO A 181 -13.89 -30.73 -20.69
N ILE A 182 -14.51 -29.82 -21.43
CA ILE A 182 -15.94 -29.88 -21.70
C ILE A 182 -16.17 -30.82 -22.89
N ILE A 183 -16.82 -31.94 -22.64
CA ILE A 183 -17.09 -32.95 -23.66
C ILE A 183 -18.61 -32.99 -23.93
N GLY A 184 -18.98 -32.96 -25.22
CA GLY A 184 -20.36 -33.15 -25.64
C GLY A 184 -21.30 -31.96 -25.51
N ARG A 185 -20.77 -30.72 -25.25
CA ARG A 185 -21.56 -29.49 -25.10
C ARG A 185 -21.30 -28.43 -26.18
N ASP A 186 -20.95 -28.85 -27.39
CA ASP A 186 -20.56 -27.93 -28.48
C ASP A 186 -21.67 -26.93 -28.88
N ALA A 187 -22.95 -27.35 -28.81
CA ALA A 187 -24.08 -26.47 -29.10
C ALA A 187 -24.22 -25.36 -28.05
N ASP A 188 -24.04 -25.69 -26.78
CA ASP A 188 -24.11 -24.72 -25.66
C ASP A 188 -22.97 -23.74 -25.75
N ILE A 189 -21.74 -24.20 -26.02
CA ILE A 189 -20.56 -23.36 -26.21
C ILE A 189 -20.77 -22.37 -27.35
N ARG A 190 -21.25 -22.81 -28.51
CA ARG A 190 -21.55 -21.89 -29.64
C ARG A 190 -22.64 -20.88 -29.29
N SER A 191 -23.63 -21.28 -28.51
CA SER A 191 -24.70 -20.36 -28.06
C SER A 191 -24.16 -19.28 -27.12
N VAL A 192 -23.32 -19.66 -26.14
CA VAL A 192 -22.66 -18.70 -25.22
C VAL A 192 -21.76 -17.75 -25.97
N ILE A 193 -20.91 -18.25 -26.89
CA ILE A 193 -20.03 -17.42 -27.74
C ILE A 193 -20.85 -16.41 -28.53
N ARG A 194 -21.98 -16.86 -29.14
CA ARG A 194 -22.86 -15.99 -29.91
C ARG A 194 -23.49 -14.90 -29.05
N ILE A 195 -23.88 -15.19 -27.80
CA ILE A 195 -24.45 -14.21 -26.87
C ILE A 195 -23.41 -13.21 -26.43
N LEU A 196 -22.21 -13.67 -26.06
CA LEU A 196 -21.13 -12.81 -25.56
C LEU A 196 -20.48 -11.96 -26.66
N SER A 197 -20.53 -12.37 -27.93
CA SER A 197 -20.02 -11.62 -29.08
C SER A 197 -21.02 -10.62 -29.67
N ARG A 198 -22.25 -10.55 -29.17
CA ARG A 198 -23.19 -9.50 -29.52
C ARG A 198 -22.79 -8.19 -28.84
N LYS A 199 -22.48 -7.17 -29.63
CA LYS A 199 -22.37 -5.77 -29.19
C LYS A 199 -23.73 -5.17 -29.01
#